data_43d8ec667e413c4bada3db981a1a94b8
#
_entry.id   43d8ec667e413c4bada3db981a1a94b8
#
_cell.length_a   1.000
_cell.length_b   1.000
_cell.length_c   1.000
_cell.angle_alpha   90.00
_cell.angle_beta   90.00
_cell.angle_gamma   90.00
#
_symmetry.space_group_name_H-M   'P 1'
#
loop_
_entity.id
_entity.type
_entity.pdbx_description
1 polymer ?
#
loop_
_entity_poly.entity_id
_entity_poly.type
_entity_poly.pdbx_seq_one_letter_code
_entity_poly.pdbx_strand_id
1 'polypeptide(L)'
;MDEPTRQEVDALAEPTVLEFGATWCGYCQAAQADIASVMKNHPTVRHIKIEDGKGKPLGRSFRVKLWPTLIYLEHGVEKGRVVRPAKPADVEAIFAARS
;
A
#
# COMPACT_ATOMS: atom_id res chain seq x y z
N MET A 1 -15.52 -7.16 -0.11
CA MET A 1 -14.75 -7.41 -1.35
C MET A 1 -13.59 -8.33 -1.01
N ASP A 2 -13.37 -9.34 -1.83
CA ASP A 2 -12.31 -10.30 -1.59
C ASP A 2 -10.94 -9.70 -1.86
N GLU A 3 -9.96 -10.17 -1.09
CA GLU A 3 -8.58 -9.78 -1.29
C GLU A 3 -8.09 -10.29 -2.65
N PRO A 4 -7.42 -9.44 -3.45
CA PRO A 4 -6.85 -9.93 -4.71
C PRO A 4 -5.74 -10.94 -4.45
N THR A 5 -5.53 -11.84 -5.41
CA THR A 5 -4.40 -12.76 -5.37
C THR A 5 -3.14 -12.04 -5.83
N ARG A 6 -1.97 -12.61 -5.52
CA ARG A 6 -0.70 -12.06 -6.04
C ARG A 6 -0.71 -12.01 -7.56
N GLN A 7 -1.24 -13.04 -8.22
CA GLN A 7 -1.32 -13.09 -9.66
C GLN A 7 -2.17 -11.95 -10.22
N GLU A 8 -3.31 -11.68 -9.58
CA GLU A 8 -4.16 -10.57 -9.98
C GLU A 8 -3.46 -9.23 -9.83
N VAL A 9 -2.72 -9.05 -8.72
CA VAL A 9 -1.96 -7.82 -8.48
C VAL A 9 -0.87 -7.64 -9.52
N ASP A 10 -0.14 -8.70 -9.84
CA ASP A 10 0.93 -8.65 -10.85
C ASP A 10 0.40 -8.27 -12.23
N ALA A 11 -0.89 -8.52 -12.50
CA ALA A 11 -1.52 -8.24 -13.78
C ALA A 11 -2.17 -6.84 -13.85
N LEU A 12 -2.16 -6.06 -12.76
CA LEU A 12 -2.76 -4.73 -12.77
C LEU A 12 -2.03 -3.80 -13.72
N ALA A 13 -2.78 -3.19 -14.65
CA ALA A 13 -2.21 -2.28 -15.64
C ALA A 13 -2.03 -0.87 -15.08
N GLU A 14 -2.97 -0.41 -14.24
CA GLU A 14 -2.91 0.94 -13.69
C GLU A 14 -1.93 1.05 -12.52
N PRO A 15 -1.35 2.25 -12.31
CA PRO A 15 -0.54 2.49 -11.11
C PRO A 15 -1.40 2.29 -9.86
N THR A 16 -0.85 1.57 -8.87
CA THR A 16 -1.62 1.12 -7.71
C THR A 16 -0.80 1.22 -6.44
N VAL A 17 -1.42 1.66 -5.35
CA VAL A 17 -0.87 1.55 -4.00
C VAL A 17 -1.63 0.46 -3.26
N LEU A 18 -0.89 -0.52 -2.75
CA LEU A 18 -1.43 -1.50 -1.81
C LEU A 18 -1.13 -1.01 -0.39
N GLU A 19 -2.16 -0.90 0.42
CA GLU A 19 -2.00 -0.52 1.83
C GLU A 19 -2.32 -1.74 2.69
N PHE A 20 -1.28 -2.34 3.27
CA PHE A 20 -1.42 -3.50 4.15
C PHE A 20 -1.56 -3.04 5.59
N GLY A 21 -2.58 -3.51 6.27
CA GLY A 21 -2.80 -3.15 7.65
C GLY A 21 -3.90 -3.98 8.28
N ALA A 22 -4.38 -3.53 9.41
CA ALA A 22 -5.51 -4.15 10.11
C ALA A 22 -6.36 -3.05 10.74
N THR A 23 -7.66 -3.26 10.83
CA THR A 23 -8.59 -2.27 11.36
C THR A 23 -8.31 -1.94 12.83
N TRP A 24 -7.78 -2.90 13.59
CA TRP A 24 -7.46 -2.73 15.01
C TRP A 24 -6.04 -2.22 15.26
N CYS A 25 -5.27 -1.96 14.22
CA CYS A 25 -3.87 -1.57 14.34
C CYS A 25 -3.74 -0.07 14.64
N GLY A 26 -3.16 0.28 15.79
CA GLY A 26 -2.99 1.68 16.17
C GLY A 26 -2.11 2.48 15.23
N TYR A 27 -1.02 1.90 14.73
CA TYR A 27 -0.16 2.55 13.74
C TYR A 27 -0.89 2.82 12.43
N CYS A 28 -1.77 1.88 12.02
CA CYS A 28 -2.56 2.06 10.81
C CYS A 28 -3.54 3.22 10.97
N GLN A 29 -4.23 3.27 12.10
CA GLN A 29 -5.18 4.34 12.40
C GLN A 29 -4.49 5.70 12.44
N ALA A 30 -3.31 5.76 13.07
CA ALA A 30 -2.55 7.01 13.19
C ALA A 30 -2.07 7.53 11.84
N ALA A 31 -1.82 6.65 10.87
CA ALA A 31 -1.30 7.03 9.56
C ALA A 31 -2.39 7.44 8.56
N GLN A 32 -3.68 7.20 8.86
CA GLN A 32 -4.74 7.39 7.86
C GLN A 32 -4.85 8.80 7.31
N ALA A 33 -4.73 9.82 8.15
CA ALA A 33 -4.83 11.20 7.69
C ALA A 33 -3.71 11.57 6.71
N ASP A 34 -2.48 11.13 7.02
CA ASP A 34 -1.32 11.40 6.16
C ASP A 34 -1.44 10.64 4.83
N ILE A 35 -1.88 9.40 4.87
CA ILE A 35 -2.09 8.60 3.66
C ILE A 35 -3.15 9.24 2.78
N ALA A 36 -4.29 9.61 3.36
CA ALA A 36 -5.37 10.24 2.61
C ALA A 36 -4.93 11.56 1.97
N SER A 37 -4.17 12.37 2.73
CA SER A 37 -3.66 13.65 2.25
C SER A 37 -2.77 13.48 1.02
N VAL A 38 -1.86 12.51 1.05
CA VAL A 38 -0.95 12.25 -0.07
C VAL A 38 -1.70 11.64 -1.26
N MET A 39 -2.60 10.69 -1.01
CA MET A 39 -3.34 10.05 -2.10
C MET A 39 -4.23 11.04 -2.87
N LYS A 40 -4.70 12.10 -2.23
CA LYS A 40 -5.44 13.17 -2.93
C LYS A 40 -4.62 13.83 -4.04
N ASN A 41 -3.30 13.85 -3.90
CA ASN A 41 -2.39 14.42 -4.89
C ASN A 41 -2.08 13.45 -6.03
N HIS A 42 -2.56 12.20 -5.93
CA HIS A 42 -2.33 11.17 -6.93
C HIS A 42 -3.65 10.53 -7.36
N PRO A 43 -4.59 11.32 -7.94
CA PRO A 43 -5.94 10.83 -8.21
C PRO A 43 -6.01 9.75 -9.29
N THR A 44 -4.97 9.58 -10.10
CA THR A 44 -4.92 8.53 -11.11
C THR A 44 -4.37 7.20 -10.57
N VAL A 45 -3.87 7.20 -9.33
CA VAL A 45 -3.35 6.00 -8.70
C VAL A 45 -4.48 5.28 -7.96
N ARG A 46 -4.64 3.99 -8.26
CA ARG A 46 -5.61 3.15 -7.57
C ARG A 46 -5.10 2.86 -6.16
N HIS A 47 -5.98 2.91 -5.18
CA HIS A 47 -5.63 2.64 -3.78
C HIS A 47 -6.44 1.45 -3.30
N ILE A 48 -5.75 0.36 -2.94
CA ILE A 48 -6.39 -0.86 -2.45
C ILE A 48 -5.93 -1.11 -1.01
N LYS A 49 -6.88 -1.10 -0.09
CA LYS A 49 -6.59 -1.45 1.30
C LYS A 49 -6.72 -2.95 1.48
N ILE A 50 -5.70 -3.56 2.07
CA ILE A 50 -5.63 -5.00 2.29
C ILE A 50 -5.62 -5.26 3.80
N GLU A 51 -6.60 -6.02 4.27
CA GLU A 51 -6.59 -6.51 5.64
C GLU A 51 -5.56 -7.63 5.70
N ASP A 52 -4.43 -7.39 6.36
CA ASP A 52 -3.36 -8.36 6.47
C ASP A 52 -3.44 -9.11 7.81
N GLY A 53 -2.66 -10.17 7.94
CA GLY A 53 -2.64 -10.95 9.18
C GLY A 53 -2.09 -12.34 8.96
N LYS A 54 -2.11 -13.11 10.04
CA LYS A 54 -1.67 -14.50 9.99
C LYS A 54 -2.54 -15.29 9.01
N GLY A 55 -1.90 -16.03 8.12
CA GLY A 55 -2.59 -16.83 7.11
C GLY A 55 -3.06 -16.05 5.89
N LYS A 56 -2.72 -14.77 5.78
CA LYS A 56 -3.08 -13.93 4.64
C LYS A 56 -1.95 -13.96 3.61
N PRO A 57 -2.18 -14.58 2.44
CA PRO A 57 -1.07 -14.85 1.51
C PRO A 57 -0.52 -13.61 0.80
N LEU A 58 -1.34 -12.58 0.54
CA LEU A 58 -0.87 -11.45 -0.25
C LEU A 58 0.25 -10.67 0.46
N GLY A 59 0.04 -10.32 1.73
CA GLY A 59 1.07 -9.63 2.51
C GLY A 59 2.35 -10.43 2.59
N ARG A 60 2.21 -11.75 2.79
CA ARG A 60 3.37 -12.65 2.83
C ARG A 60 4.13 -12.65 1.49
N SER A 61 3.41 -12.60 0.37
CA SER A 61 4.03 -12.61 -0.95
C SER A 61 4.86 -11.35 -1.21
N PHE A 62 4.57 -10.25 -0.51
CA PHE A 62 5.33 -9.01 -0.57
C PHE A 62 6.28 -8.85 0.63
N ARG A 63 6.39 -9.87 1.49
CA ARG A 63 7.25 -9.86 2.68
C ARG A 63 6.88 -8.74 3.65
N VAL A 64 5.59 -8.45 3.77
CA VAL A 64 5.10 -7.45 4.72
C VAL A 64 5.25 -8.02 6.13
N LYS A 65 5.88 -7.25 7.02
CA LYS A 65 6.16 -7.65 8.40
C LYS A 65 5.48 -6.75 9.42
N LEU A 66 5.38 -5.46 9.12
CA LEU A 66 4.84 -4.46 10.04
C LEU A 66 3.75 -3.68 9.31
N TRP A 67 2.85 -3.05 10.08
CA TRP A 67 1.72 -2.29 9.55
C TRP A 67 1.75 -0.85 10.04
N PRO A 68 1.25 0.09 9.23
CA PRO A 68 0.89 -0.11 7.83
C PRO A 68 2.13 -0.21 6.95
N THR A 69 2.04 -0.97 5.87
CA THR A 69 3.03 -0.99 4.80
C THR A 69 2.32 -0.58 3.51
N LEU A 70 2.84 0.45 2.85
CA LEU A 70 2.31 0.90 1.57
C LEU A 70 3.30 0.55 0.48
N ILE A 71 2.81 -0.07 -0.60
CA ILE A 71 3.63 -0.49 -1.72
C ILE A 71 3.06 0.11 -2.99
N TYR A 72 3.88 0.89 -3.71
CA TYR A 72 3.49 1.47 -4.98
C TYR A 72 3.94 0.58 -6.14
N LEU A 73 2.99 0.26 -7.01
CA LEU A 73 3.21 -0.63 -8.14
C LEU A 73 2.89 0.08 -9.45
N GLU A 74 3.68 -0.20 -10.50
CA GLU A 74 3.38 0.18 -11.88
C GLU A 74 3.45 -1.08 -12.72
N HIS A 75 2.36 -1.43 -13.41
CA HIS A 75 2.26 -2.66 -14.20
C HIS A 75 2.67 -3.89 -13.37
N GLY A 76 2.22 -3.92 -12.12
CA GLY A 76 2.52 -5.01 -11.21
C GLY A 76 3.93 -5.01 -10.61
N VAL A 77 4.78 -4.07 -10.99
CA VAL A 77 6.18 -4.00 -10.53
C VAL A 77 6.28 -3.01 -9.37
N GLU A 78 6.88 -3.45 -8.28
CA GLU A 78 7.09 -2.58 -7.11
C GLU A 78 8.09 -1.48 -7.44
N LYS A 79 7.65 -0.22 -7.25
CA LYS A 79 8.47 0.97 -7.52
C LYS A 79 8.87 1.69 -6.24
N GLY A 80 8.19 1.44 -5.13
CA GLY A 80 8.52 2.04 -3.85
C GLY A 80 7.68 1.45 -2.74
N ARG A 81 8.17 1.56 -1.51
CA ARG A 81 7.39 1.16 -0.33
C ARG A 81 7.79 1.98 0.88
N VAL A 82 6.89 2.06 1.82
CA VAL A 82 7.17 2.66 3.12
C VAL A 82 6.50 1.83 4.21
N VAL A 83 7.20 1.68 5.32
CA VAL A 83 6.71 0.96 6.49
C VAL A 83 6.52 1.96 7.61
N ARG A 84 5.31 2.04 8.17
CA ARG A 84 4.98 2.92 9.30
C ARG A 84 5.38 4.37 9.06
N PRO A 85 4.82 5.02 8.03
CA PRO A 85 5.14 6.42 7.76
C PRO A 85 4.78 7.30 8.96
N ALA A 86 5.64 8.24 9.30
CA ALA A 86 5.44 9.15 10.42
C ALA A 86 4.89 10.51 10.01
N LYS A 87 4.95 10.84 8.71
CA LYS A 87 4.54 12.14 8.17
C LYS A 87 4.19 11.99 6.68
N PRO A 88 3.47 12.96 6.10
CA PRO A 88 3.08 12.88 4.68
C PRO A 88 4.25 12.69 3.72
N ALA A 89 5.39 13.31 3.99
CA ALA A 89 6.55 13.18 3.11
C ALA A 89 7.04 11.73 3.00
N ASP A 90 6.89 10.93 4.07
CA ASP A 90 7.27 9.53 4.06
C ASP A 90 6.38 8.74 3.08
N VAL A 91 5.09 9.08 3.04
CA VAL A 91 4.16 8.45 2.11
C VAL A 91 4.45 8.89 0.67
N GLU A 92 4.68 10.21 0.48
CA GLU A 92 4.97 10.76 -0.85
C GLU A 92 6.21 10.13 -1.47
N ALA A 93 7.19 9.74 -0.65
CA ALA A 93 8.46 9.17 -1.11
C ALA A 93 8.28 7.86 -1.92
N ILE A 94 7.17 7.13 -1.74
CA ILE A 94 6.95 5.89 -2.51
C ILE A 94 6.78 6.17 -4.00
N PHE A 95 6.43 7.41 -4.36
CA PHE A 95 6.20 7.81 -5.75
C PHE A 95 7.44 8.38 -6.44
N ALA A 96 8.61 8.36 -5.77
CA ALA A 96 9.82 8.98 -6.31
C ALA A 96 10.24 8.40 -7.67
N ALA A 97 9.97 7.10 -7.91
CA ALA A 97 10.30 6.44 -9.17
C ALA A 97 9.12 6.36 -10.13
N ARG A 98 8.08 7.19 -9.93
CA ARG A 98 6.89 7.18 -10.78
C ARG A 98 7.24 7.61 -12.20
N SER A 99 6.74 6.82 -13.15
CA SER A 99 6.91 7.09 -14.59
C SER A 99 5.97 8.18 -15.09
#